data_ddb4648fc8c30d6b22ad278893839809
#
_entry.id   ddb4648fc8c30d6b22ad278893839809
#
_cell.length_a   1.000
_cell.length_b   1.000
_cell.length_c   1.000
_cell.angle_alpha   90.00
_cell.angle_beta   90.00
_cell.angle_gamma   90.00
#
_symmetry.space_group_name_H-M   'P 1'
#
loop_
_entity.id
_entity.type
_entity.pdbx_description
1 polymer ?
#
loop_
_entity_poly.entity_id
_entity_poly.type
_entity_poly.pdbx_seq_one_letter_code
_entity_poly.pdbx_strand_id
1 'polypeptide(L)'
;MRDGEVVHEALLGLSEKGGPQHTTALLGEVERAAAAAGGWDAVGRIAVGVGPGSFTGLRVGIATARALGLSRGLPLSGVGTLDALARGLGEVAGGRASLTVLDARRGEVVASLYAASGERQWGPELSSPERLAGRIDALPEAALCGGSGAVRFRQQLTSGAIEIPDDADPVHRVAARHICALAVASGRDEDESGSIAPIYLRPPDAERWRDRDPLQAAE
;
A
#
# COMPACT_ATOMS: atom_id res chain seq x y z
N MET A 1 8.87 -4.23 14.27
CA MET A 1 8.26 -3.78 15.55
C MET A 1 8.54 -4.80 16.62
N ARG A 2 8.81 -4.37 17.82
CA ARG A 2 8.99 -5.19 19.01
C ARG A 2 8.15 -4.58 20.13
N ASP A 3 7.30 -5.37 20.77
CA ASP A 3 6.40 -4.92 21.85
C ASP A 3 5.58 -3.67 21.51
N GLY A 4 5.17 -3.52 20.24
CA GLY A 4 4.45 -2.36 19.72
C GLY A 4 5.32 -1.20 19.29
N GLU A 5 6.61 -1.19 19.61
CA GLU A 5 7.54 -0.11 19.25
C GLU A 5 8.26 -0.37 17.92
N VAL A 6 8.53 0.71 17.17
CA VAL A 6 9.30 0.66 15.92
C VAL A 6 10.79 0.69 16.26
N VAL A 7 11.47 -0.43 16.09
CA VAL A 7 12.91 -0.55 16.38
C VAL A 7 13.78 -0.18 15.17
N HIS A 8 13.25 -0.31 13.97
CA HIS A 8 13.88 0.12 12.72
C HIS A 8 12.83 0.36 11.65
N GLU A 9 12.98 1.42 10.88
CA GLU A 9 12.19 1.72 9.69
C GLU A 9 13.06 2.47 8.69
N ALA A 10 13.00 2.08 7.42
CA ALA A 10 13.72 2.72 6.34
C ALA A 10 12.82 2.96 5.13
N LEU A 11 13.02 4.07 4.45
CA LEU A 11 12.39 4.39 3.18
C LEU A 11 13.41 4.26 2.07
N LEU A 12 13.22 3.27 1.19
CA LEU A 12 14.04 3.10 0.01
C LEU A 12 13.48 3.95 -1.14
N GLY A 13 14.25 4.94 -1.56
CA GLY A 13 13.92 5.82 -2.68
C GLY A 13 14.39 5.28 -4.03
N LEU A 14 14.49 6.20 -5.00
CA LEU A 14 15.18 5.95 -6.27
C LEU A 14 16.71 6.02 -6.05
N SER A 15 17.47 5.22 -6.78
CA SER A 15 18.92 5.34 -6.80
C SER A 15 19.35 6.67 -7.46
N GLU A 16 20.58 7.12 -7.23
CA GLU A 16 21.16 8.30 -7.92
C GLU A 16 21.10 8.16 -9.46
N LYS A 17 21.04 6.94 -9.97
CA LYS A 17 20.89 6.62 -11.40
C LYS A 17 19.42 6.52 -11.85
N GLY A 18 18.45 6.89 -10.99
CA GLY A 18 17.02 6.93 -11.31
C GLY A 18 16.31 5.56 -11.33
N GLY A 19 16.99 4.47 -10.99
CA GLY A 19 16.40 3.14 -10.89
C GLY A 19 15.82 2.85 -9.48
N PRO A 20 14.82 1.98 -9.34
CA PRO A 20 14.30 1.57 -8.06
C PRO A 20 15.35 0.76 -7.27
N GLN A 21 15.66 1.17 -6.05
CA GLN A 21 16.61 0.48 -5.16
C GLN A 21 16.03 -0.80 -4.52
N HIS A 22 14.76 -1.10 -4.74
CA HIS A 22 14.06 -2.20 -4.07
C HIS A 22 14.72 -3.56 -4.24
N THR A 23 15.36 -3.83 -5.38
CA THR A 23 15.94 -5.14 -5.67
C THR A 23 17.31 -5.33 -5.01
N THR A 24 18.10 -4.26 -4.88
CA THR A 24 19.49 -4.36 -4.38
C THR A 24 19.62 -4.03 -2.90
N ALA A 25 18.76 -3.15 -2.37
CA ALA A 25 18.84 -2.67 -0.99
C ALA A 25 17.85 -3.36 -0.04
N LEU A 26 16.77 -3.98 -0.56
CA LEU A 26 15.70 -4.55 0.26
C LEU A 26 16.22 -5.57 1.28
N LEU A 27 16.99 -6.54 0.86
CA LEU A 27 17.50 -7.58 1.77
C LEU A 27 18.43 -6.99 2.84
N GLY A 28 19.26 -6.01 2.47
CA GLY A 28 20.12 -5.33 3.43
C GLY A 28 19.33 -4.58 4.50
N GLU A 29 18.19 -3.95 4.15
CA GLU A 29 17.32 -3.30 5.12
C GLU A 29 16.56 -4.31 5.99
N VAL A 30 16.15 -5.42 5.41
CA VAL A 30 15.51 -6.51 6.18
C VAL A 30 16.48 -7.09 7.21
N GLU A 31 17.75 -7.33 6.84
CA GLU A 31 18.78 -7.79 7.79
C GLU A 31 19.05 -6.75 8.88
N ARG A 32 19.12 -5.47 8.55
CA ARG A 32 19.24 -4.39 9.55
C ARG A 32 18.06 -4.35 10.51
N ALA A 33 16.84 -4.51 10.00
CA ALA A 33 15.64 -4.55 10.82
C ALA A 33 15.61 -5.77 11.75
N ALA A 34 15.99 -6.94 11.26
CA ALA A 34 16.09 -8.15 12.06
C ALA A 34 17.18 -8.00 13.16
N ALA A 35 18.35 -7.45 12.82
CA ALA A 35 19.39 -7.17 13.79
C ALA A 35 18.96 -6.19 14.88
N ALA A 36 18.25 -5.10 14.52
CA ALA A 36 17.69 -4.14 15.46
C ALA A 36 16.62 -4.75 16.38
N ALA A 37 15.90 -5.78 15.91
CA ALA A 37 14.94 -6.52 16.72
C ALA A 37 15.57 -7.51 17.70
N GLY A 38 16.87 -7.74 17.62
CA GLY A 38 17.61 -8.73 18.44
C GLY A 38 17.98 -10.01 17.68
N GLY A 39 17.97 -9.98 16.37
CA GLY A 39 18.25 -11.10 15.47
C GLY A 39 17.00 -11.82 14.97
N TRP A 40 17.18 -12.74 14.05
CA TRP A 40 16.07 -13.48 13.43
C TRP A 40 15.28 -14.33 14.43
N ASP A 41 15.91 -14.80 15.49
CA ASP A 41 15.25 -15.59 16.55
C ASP A 41 14.24 -14.75 17.36
N ALA A 42 14.37 -13.43 17.32
CA ALA A 42 13.42 -12.51 17.95
C ALA A 42 12.26 -12.08 16.98
N VAL A 43 12.30 -12.52 15.72
CA VAL A 43 11.27 -12.22 14.73
C VAL A 43 10.19 -13.29 14.78
N GLY A 44 8.97 -12.91 15.18
CA GLY A 44 7.84 -13.84 15.24
C GLY A 44 6.98 -13.91 13.97
N ARG A 45 7.10 -12.90 13.06
CA ARG A 45 6.23 -12.79 11.87
C ARG A 45 6.82 -11.86 10.84
N ILE A 46 6.54 -12.12 9.57
CA ILE A 46 6.82 -11.21 8.46
C ILE A 46 5.50 -10.65 7.92
N ALA A 47 5.40 -9.34 7.80
CA ALA A 47 4.27 -8.66 7.17
C ALA A 47 4.69 -8.03 5.85
N VAL A 48 3.84 -8.14 4.83
CA VAL A 48 4.11 -7.59 3.49
C VAL A 48 2.89 -6.88 2.92
N GLY A 49 3.12 -5.74 2.25
CA GLY A 49 2.10 -5.05 1.50
C GLY A 49 1.70 -5.86 0.25
N VAL A 50 0.40 -6.17 0.12
CA VAL A 50 -0.11 -6.97 -1.00
C VAL A 50 -0.78 -6.14 -2.10
N GLY A 51 -0.80 -4.83 -1.96
CA GLY A 51 -1.36 -3.95 -2.98
C GLY A 51 -2.67 -3.26 -2.55
N PRO A 52 -3.23 -2.45 -3.44
CA PRO A 52 -2.74 -2.12 -4.78
C PRO A 52 -1.43 -1.31 -4.77
N GLY A 53 -0.64 -1.43 -5.84
CA GLY A 53 0.66 -0.74 -5.94
C GLY A 53 1.43 -1.10 -7.21
N SER A 54 2.71 -0.75 -7.26
CA SER A 54 3.62 -1.06 -8.36
C SER A 54 3.68 -2.57 -8.60
N PHE A 55 3.38 -3.00 -9.82
CA PHE A 55 3.39 -4.41 -10.23
C PHE A 55 4.72 -5.11 -9.90
N THR A 56 5.85 -4.51 -10.28
CA THR A 56 7.18 -5.05 -9.99
C THR A 56 7.48 -5.02 -8.48
N GLY A 57 7.17 -3.90 -7.81
CA GLY A 57 7.41 -3.76 -6.36
C GLY A 57 6.66 -4.79 -5.54
N LEU A 58 5.38 -5.02 -5.84
CA LEU A 58 4.56 -6.02 -5.16
C LEU A 58 5.14 -7.43 -5.33
N ARG A 59 5.51 -7.80 -6.56
CA ARG A 59 6.08 -9.13 -6.84
C ARG A 59 7.40 -9.36 -6.13
N VAL A 60 8.29 -8.37 -6.16
CA VAL A 60 9.59 -8.45 -5.45
C VAL A 60 9.35 -8.55 -3.94
N GLY A 61 8.52 -7.69 -3.37
CA GLY A 61 8.23 -7.69 -1.94
C GLY A 61 7.61 -9.01 -1.47
N ILE A 62 6.58 -9.49 -2.16
CA ILE A 62 5.88 -10.74 -1.81
C ILE A 62 6.81 -11.96 -1.99
N ALA A 63 7.59 -12.03 -3.09
CA ALA A 63 8.52 -13.13 -3.31
C ALA A 63 9.62 -13.17 -2.24
N THR A 64 10.15 -11.99 -1.86
CA THR A 64 11.15 -11.88 -0.79
C THR A 64 10.56 -12.31 0.56
N ALA A 65 9.36 -11.84 0.91
CA ALA A 65 8.69 -12.22 2.14
C ALA A 65 8.43 -13.73 2.21
N ARG A 66 7.95 -14.34 1.12
CA ARG A 66 7.75 -15.79 1.02
C ARG A 66 9.03 -16.58 1.19
N ALA A 67 10.11 -16.17 0.51
CA ALA A 67 11.41 -16.84 0.62
C ALA A 67 11.96 -16.78 2.06
N LEU A 68 11.85 -15.63 2.71
CA LEU A 68 12.27 -15.45 4.10
C LEU A 68 11.37 -16.25 5.06
N GLY A 69 10.04 -16.19 4.89
CA GLY A 69 9.10 -16.97 5.71
C GLY A 69 9.42 -18.46 5.63
N LEU A 70 9.57 -18.99 4.41
CA LEU A 70 9.90 -20.39 4.20
C LEU A 70 11.27 -20.77 4.79
N SER A 71 12.31 -19.97 4.56
CA SER A 71 13.66 -20.26 5.02
C SER A 71 13.84 -20.16 6.54
N ARG A 72 12.99 -19.38 7.21
CA ARG A 72 13.06 -19.11 8.65
C ARG A 72 11.94 -19.77 9.44
N GLY A 73 10.99 -20.44 8.79
CA GLY A 73 9.81 -21.01 9.45
C GLY A 73 8.91 -19.96 10.09
N LEU A 74 8.83 -18.74 9.49
CA LEU A 74 8.08 -17.62 10.04
C LEU A 74 6.72 -17.47 9.33
N PRO A 75 5.62 -17.24 10.07
CA PRO A 75 4.33 -16.94 9.48
C PRO A 75 4.37 -15.61 8.73
N LEU A 76 3.55 -15.55 7.67
CA LEU A 76 3.42 -14.37 6.82
C LEU A 76 2.06 -13.71 7.00
N SER A 77 2.01 -12.40 6.90
CA SER A 77 0.76 -11.64 6.85
C SER A 77 0.76 -10.67 5.68
N GLY A 78 -0.28 -10.76 4.85
CA GLY A 78 -0.55 -9.81 3.76
C GLY A 78 -1.38 -8.63 4.26
N VAL A 79 -0.96 -7.40 3.98
CA VAL A 79 -1.68 -6.18 4.37
C VAL A 79 -1.97 -5.30 3.16
N GLY A 80 -3.21 -4.84 3.03
CA GLY A 80 -3.61 -3.93 1.97
C GLY A 80 -2.86 -2.59 2.05
N THR A 81 -2.38 -2.11 0.91
CA THR A 81 -1.65 -0.84 0.85
C THR A 81 -2.50 0.34 1.28
N LEU A 82 -3.78 0.37 0.88
CA LEU A 82 -4.71 1.42 1.26
C LEU A 82 -5.07 1.35 2.75
N ASP A 83 -5.16 0.14 3.33
CA ASP A 83 -5.40 -0.04 4.77
C ASP A 83 -4.23 0.52 5.60
N ALA A 84 -2.99 0.22 5.18
CA ALA A 84 -1.81 0.75 5.83
C ALA A 84 -1.71 2.29 5.71
N LEU A 85 -2.07 2.84 4.55
CA LEU A 85 -2.13 4.29 4.35
C LEU A 85 -3.22 4.94 5.22
N ALA A 86 -4.41 4.32 5.28
CA ALA A 86 -5.52 4.79 6.12
C ALA A 86 -5.16 4.82 7.61
N ARG A 87 -4.43 3.80 8.07
CA ARG A 87 -3.93 3.80 9.45
C ARG A 87 -3.02 4.99 9.72
N GLY A 88 -2.11 5.33 8.80
CA GLY A 88 -1.23 6.49 8.95
C GLY A 88 -2.01 7.81 8.92
N LEU A 89 -2.98 7.95 8.03
CA LEU A 89 -3.89 9.11 7.99
C LEU A 89 -4.68 9.24 9.29
N GLY A 90 -5.22 8.15 9.80
CA GLY A 90 -6.02 8.12 11.03
C GLY A 90 -5.27 8.64 12.27
N GLU A 91 -3.94 8.45 12.34
CA GLU A 91 -3.11 8.97 13.44
C GLU A 91 -3.11 10.51 13.51
N VAL A 92 -3.34 11.19 12.39
CA VAL A 92 -3.31 12.67 12.28
C VAL A 92 -4.67 13.27 11.87
N ALA A 93 -5.66 12.44 11.57
CA ALA A 93 -6.97 12.89 11.08
C ALA A 93 -7.81 13.63 12.13
N GLY A 94 -7.45 13.56 13.42
CA GLY A 94 -8.18 14.24 14.49
C GLY A 94 -9.63 13.77 14.63
N GLY A 95 -9.89 12.47 14.44
CA GLY A 95 -11.23 11.87 14.53
C GLY A 95 -12.08 12.01 13.27
N ARG A 96 -11.51 12.48 12.16
CA ARG A 96 -12.18 12.55 10.85
C ARG A 96 -12.01 11.22 10.08
N ALA A 97 -12.83 11.04 9.06
CA ALA A 97 -12.67 9.98 8.07
C ALA A 97 -11.32 10.11 7.33
N SER A 98 -10.80 9.00 6.79
CA SER A 98 -9.57 8.96 6.01
C SER A 98 -9.87 8.51 4.57
N LEU A 99 -9.57 9.36 3.60
CA LEU A 99 -9.66 9.05 2.17
C LEU A 99 -8.27 8.74 1.64
N THR A 100 -8.04 7.49 1.28
CA THR A 100 -6.75 7.04 0.70
C THR A 100 -6.84 7.05 -0.81
N VAL A 101 -5.86 7.68 -1.48
CA VAL A 101 -5.83 7.80 -2.93
C VAL A 101 -4.43 7.48 -3.46
N LEU A 102 -4.30 6.42 -4.23
CA LEU A 102 -3.05 6.05 -4.90
C LEU A 102 -3.11 6.36 -6.39
N ASP A 103 -1.99 6.79 -6.95
CA ASP A 103 -1.83 6.92 -8.41
C ASP A 103 -1.79 5.53 -9.06
N ALA A 104 -2.83 5.20 -9.82
CA ALA A 104 -2.94 3.96 -10.56
C ALA A 104 -2.28 4.01 -11.95
N ARG A 105 -1.55 5.10 -12.24
CA ARG A 105 -0.99 5.42 -13.55
C ARG A 105 -2.07 5.67 -14.62
N ARG A 106 -1.65 6.14 -15.81
CA ARG A 106 -2.54 6.40 -16.97
C ARG A 106 -3.69 7.37 -16.69
N GLY A 107 -3.52 8.29 -15.74
CA GLY A 107 -4.56 9.25 -15.36
C GLY A 107 -5.65 8.70 -14.49
N GLU A 108 -5.47 7.51 -13.89
CA GLU A 108 -6.42 6.90 -12.98
C GLU A 108 -5.89 6.87 -11.54
N VAL A 109 -6.82 6.73 -10.60
CA VAL A 109 -6.55 6.59 -9.17
C VAL A 109 -7.23 5.35 -8.60
N VAL A 110 -6.66 4.82 -7.54
CA VAL A 110 -7.33 3.83 -6.68
C VAL A 110 -7.61 4.47 -5.34
N ALA A 111 -8.86 4.44 -4.91
CA ALA A 111 -9.27 5.08 -3.68
C ALA A 111 -10.07 4.15 -2.76
N SER A 112 -9.98 4.41 -1.46
CA SER A 112 -10.84 3.83 -0.42
C SER A 112 -11.13 4.87 0.66
N LEU A 113 -12.33 4.83 1.22
CA LEU A 113 -12.74 5.64 2.35
C LEU A 113 -12.83 4.78 3.61
N TYR A 114 -12.33 5.34 4.70
CA TYR A 114 -12.37 4.72 6.03
C TYR A 114 -13.01 5.68 7.01
N ALA A 115 -13.88 5.18 7.87
CA ALA A 115 -14.43 5.93 8.99
C ALA A 115 -13.33 6.34 9.97
N ALA A 116 -13.63 7.25 10.88
CA ALA A 116 -12.73 7.62 11.99
C ALA A 116 -12.34 6.41 12.87
N SER A 117 -13.17 5.37 12.91
CA SER A 117 -12.87 4.09 13.59
C SER A 117 -11.80 3.25 12.89
N GLY A 118 -11.42 3.60 11.65
CA GLY A 118 -10.56 2.80 10.79
C GLY A 118 -11.29 1.73 9.97
N GLU A 119 -12.61 1.61 10.10
CA GLU A 119 -13.41 0.69 9.31
C GLU A 119 -13.55 1.18 7.86
N ARG A 120 -13.32 0.28 6.89
CA ARG A 120 -13.47 0.62 5.48
C ARG A 120 -14.93 0.77 5.12
N GLN A 121 -15.33 1.96 4.67
CA GLN A 121 -16.68 2.24 4.21
C GLN A 121 -16.90 1.87 2.75
N TRP A 122 -15.88 2.10 1.90
CA TRP A 122 -15.91 1.67 0.48
C TRP A 122 -14.49 1.57 -0.11
N GLY A 123 -14.40 0.93 -1.26
CA GLY A 123 -13.16 0.66 -1.99
C GLY A 123 -12.54 -0.71 -1.64
N PRO A 124 -11.38 -1.02 -2.18
CA PRO A 124 -10.63 -0.25 -3.19
C PRO A 124 -11.36 -0.15 -4.54
N GLU A 125 -11.41 1.05 -5.10
CA GLU A 125 -12.07 1.32 -6.37
C GLU A 125 -11.13 2.06 -7.33
N LEU A 126 -11.05 1.58 -8.58
CA LEU A 126 -10.31 2.22 -9.67
C LEU A 126 -11.24 3.20 -10.38
N SER A 127 -10.82 4.46 -10.53
CA SER A 127 -11.62 5.49 -11.20
C SER A 127 -10.76 6.59 -11.80
N SER A 128 -11.37 7.48 -12.58
CA SER A 128 -10.73 8.74 -12.96
C SER A 128 -10.75 9.74 -11.78
N PRO A 129 -9.82 10.71 -11.74
CA PRO A 129 -9.81 11.76 -10.72
C PRO A 129 -11.13 12.56 -10.69
N GLU A 130 -11.73 12.84 -11.86
CA GLU A 130 -12.98 13.60 -11.98
C GLU A 130 -14.17 12.83 -11.37
N ARG A 131 -14.23 11.52 -11.60
CA ARG A 131 -15.27 10.67 -11.01
C ARG A 131 -15.10 10.59 -9.50
N LEU A 132 -13.86 10.48 -9.03
CA LEU A 132 -13.56 10.51 -7.60
C LEU A 132 -13.93 11.86 -6.98
N ALA A 133 -13.65 12.98 -7.65
CA ALA A 133 -14.02 14.32 -7.18
C ALA A 133 -15.54 14.45 -6.96
N GLY A 134 -16.36 14.01 -7.92
CA GLY A 134 -17.82 13.98 -7.75
C GLY A 134 -18.30 13.12 -6.57
N ARG A 135 -17.53 12.07 -6.23
CA ARG A 135 -17.84 11.24 -5.05
C ARG A 135 -17.40 11.90 -3.74
N ILE A 136 -16.28 12.64 -3.77
CA ILE A 136 -15.79 13.43 -2.63
C ILE A 136 -16.82 14.51 -2.27
N ASP A 137 -17.38 15.22 -3.25
CA ASP A 137 -18.40 16.26 -3.03
C ASP A 137 -19.69 15.73 -2.37
N ALA A 138 -19.94 14.44 -2.50
CA ALA A 138 -21.07 13.76 -1.87
C ALA A 138 -20.74 13.13 -0.50
N LEU A 139 -19.54 13.35 0.05
CA LEU A 139 -19.20 12.82 1.36
C LEU A 139 -20.06 13.48 2.46
N PRO A 140 -20.58 12.70 3.41
CA PRO A 140 -21.41 13.23 4.49
C PRO A 140 -20.60 14.01 5.54
N GLU A 141 -19.31 13.73 5.63
CA GLU A 141 -18.39 14.30 6.62
C GLU A 141 -17.04 14.63 5.98
N ALA A 142 -16.36 15.63 6.55
CA ALA A 142 -15.03 16.00 6.10
C ALA A 142 -14.01 14.88 6.34
N ALA A 143 -13.14 14.63 5.36
CA ALA A 143 -12.12 13.61 5.44
C ALA A 143 -10.71 14.19 5.28
N LEU A 144 -9.72 13.56 5.94
CA LEU A 144 -8.31 13.77 5.64
C LEU A 144 -7.95 12.87 4.45
N CYS A 145 -7.43 13.49 3.38
CA CYS A 145 -7.10 12.77 2.15
C CYS A 145 -5.59 12.67 1.95
N GLY A 146 -5.09 11.45 1.69
CA GLY A 146 -3.66 11.25 1.48
C GLY A 146 -3.33 10.14 0.50
N GLY A 147 -2.04 10.10 0.12
CA GLY A 147 -1.49 9.14 -0.81
C GLY A 147 -0.95 9.78 -2.09
N SER A 148 -0.25 8.99 -2.89
CA SER A 148 0.41 9.47 -4.12
C SER A 148 -0.55 10.01 -5.18
N GLY A 149 -1.78 9.52 -5.20
CA GLY A 149 -2.84 10.02 -6.08
C GLY A 149 -3.40 11.34 -5.59
N ALA A 150 -3.54 11.53 -4.27
CA ALA A 150 -3.98 12.80 -3.69
C ALA A 150 -3.01 13.93 -4.01
N VAL A 151 -1.69 13.68 -3.91
CA VAL A 151 -0.65 14.63 -4.29
C VAL A 151 -0.71 14.93 -5.80
N ARG A 152 -0.68 13.89 -6.63
CA ARG A 152 -0.63 14.03 -8.08
C ARG A 152 -1.83 14.77 -8.68
N PHE A 153 -3.02 14.50 -8.17
CA PHE A 153 -4.29 15.01 -8.68
C PHE A 153 -4.94 16.03 -7.73
N ARG A 154 -4.12 16.69 -6.90
CA ARG A 154 -4.57 17.67 -5.90
C ARG A 154 -5.58 18.67 -6.46
N GLN A 155 -5.27 19.27 -7.61
CA GLN A 155 -6.12 20.30 -8.22
C GLN A 155 -7.50 19.78 -8.62
N GLN A 156 -7.59 18.52 -9.10
CA GLN A 156 -8.85 17.89 -9.47
C GLN A 156 -9.65 17.43 -8.28
N LEU A 157 -8.98 17.06 -7.17
CA LEU A 157 -9.61 16.47 -5.98
C LEU A 157 -9.96 17.53 -4.92
N THR A 158 -9.38 18.75 -4.98
CA THR A 158 -9.63 19.78 -3.98
C THR A 158 -11.11 20.14 -3.92
N SER A 159 -11.69 19.99 -2.75
CA SER A 159 -13.10 20.25 -2.43
C SER A 159 -13.21 20.66 -0.98
N GLY A 160 -14.30 21.31 -0.59
CA GLY A 160 -14.58 21.67 0.80
C GLY A 160 -14.79 20.46 1.73
N ALA A 161 -15.01 19.27 1.15
CA ALA A 161 -15.23 18.04 1.90
C ALA A 161 -13.94 17.29 2.28
N ILE A 162 -12.78 17.70 1.77
CA ILE A 162 -11.50 17.06 2.11
C ILE A 162 -10.40 18.08 2.40
N GLU A 163 -9.48 17.68 3.27
CA GLU A 163 -8.18 18.32 3.46
C GLU A 163 -7.10 17.41 2.89
N ILE A 164 -6.22 17.95 2.07
CA ILE A 164 -5.04 17.26 1.55
C ILE A 164 -3.80 17.94 2.15
N PRO A 165 -3.02 17.30 3.04
CA PRO A 165 -1.79 17.83 3.60
C PRO A 165 -0.77 18.24 2.55
N ASP A 166 0.30 18.93 2.92
CA ASP A 166 1.37 19.33 2.01
C ASP A 166 1.98 18.13 1.29
N ASP A 167 2.39 18.31 0.03
CA ASP A 167 2.88 17.21 -0.83
C ASP A 167 4.08 16.46 -0.25
N ALA A 168 4.89 17.15 0.56
CA ALA A 168 6.06 16.56 1.23
C ALA A 168 5.71 15.81 2.51
N ASP A 169 4.48 15.93 3.02
CA ASP A 169 4.08 15.33 4.28
C ASP A 169 4.24 13.79 4.22
N PRO A 170 4.87 13.19 5.23
CA PRO A 170 5.03 11.73 5.31
C PRO A 170 3.71 10.95 5.27
N VAL A 171 2.60 11.58 5.61
CA VAL A 171 1.26 10.97 5.60
C VAL A 171 0.81 10.46 4.23
N HIS A 172 1.41 10.98 3.14
CA HIS A 172 1.15 10.51 1.78
C HIS A 172 1.86 9.19 1.44
N ARG A 173 2.66 8.64 2.35
CA ARG A 173 3.48 7.45 2.12
C ARG A 173 3.01 6.29 2.98
N VAL A 174 3.04 5.11 2.41
CA VAL A 174 2.82 3.88 3.17
C VAL A 174 4.07 3.59 3.99
N ALA A 175 3.91 3.54 5.30
CA ALA A 175 4.99 3.24 6.23
C ALA A 175 4.93 1.77 6.69
N ALA A 176 6.09 1.13 6.80
CA ALA A 176 6.19 -0.28 7.19
C ALA A 176 5.61 -0.54 8.59
N ARG A 177 5.74 0.43 9.50
CA ARG A 177 5.14 0.34 10.85
C ARG A 177 3.62 0.12 10.82
N HIS A 178 2.90 0.74 9.86
CA HIS A 178 1.45 0.57 9.74
C HIS A 178 1.09 -0.83 9.20
N ILE A 179 1.89 -1.35 8.29
CA ILE A 179 1.76 -2.74 7.80
C ILE A 179 1.96 -3.72 8.96
N CYS A 180 3.03 -3.56 9.74
CA CYS A 180 3.30 -4.40 10.91
C CYS A 180 2.18 -4.30 11.96
N ALA A 181 1.71 -3.10 12.27
CA ALA A 181 0.66 -2.90 13.26
C ALA A 181 -0.67 -3.56 12.85
N LEU A 182 -1.05 -3.46 11.57
CA LEU A 182 -2.24 -4.13 11.05
C LEU A 182 -2.10 -5.65 11.04
N ALA A 183 -0.92 -6.17 10.69
CA ALA A 183 -0.65 -7.60 10.74
C ALA A 183 -0.73 -8.17 12.15
N VAL A 184 -0.29 -7.42 13.16
CA VAL A 184 -0.42 -7.81 14.58
C VAL A 184 -1.89 -7.76 15.02
N ALA A 185 -2.60 -6.67 14.68
CA ALA A 185 -4.01 -6.48 15.08
C ALA A 185 -4.95 -7.50 14.45
N SER A 186 -4.65 -8.02 13.26
CA SER A 186 -5.49 -9.01 12.58
C SER A 186 -5.56 -10.34 13.33
N GLY A 187 -4.59 -10.68 14.16
CA GLY A 187 -4.52 -11.93 14.91
C GLY A 187 -4.51 -13.19 14.04
N ARG A 188 -4.51 -13.05 12.72
CA ARG A 188 -4.54 -14.17 11.79
C ARG A 188 -3.15 -14.76 11.66
N ASP A 189 -3.00 -15.96 12.14
CA ASP A 189 -1.92 -16.83 11.73
C ASP A 189 -2.30 -17.38 10.34
N GLU A 190 -2.06 -16.55 9.29
CA GLU A 190 -2.16 -17.02 7.91
C GLU A 190 -0.94 -17.92 7.65
N ASP A 191 -1.06 -19.17 8.09
CA ASP A 191 0.01 -20.17 8.10
C ASP A 191 0.24 -20.81 6.71
N GLU A 192 -0.42 -20.30 5.68
CA GLU A 192 -0.21 -20.76 4.32
C GLU A 192 0.54 -19.72 3.50
N SER A 193 1.85 -19.87 3.40
CA SER A 193 2.72 -19.09 2.51
C SER A 193 2.22 -19.04 1.05
N GLY A 194 1.22 -19.85 0.71
CA GLY A 194 0.52 -19.88 -0.57
C GLY A 194 -0.62 -18.88 -0.72
N SER A 195 -1.21 -18.39 0.38
CA SER A 195 -2.42 -17.54 0.34
C SER A 195 -2.14 -16.06 0.07
N ILE A 196 -0.89 -15.59 0.27
CA ILE A 196 -0.54 -14.19 0.06
C ILE A 196 -0.37 -13.90 -1.41
N ALA A 197 -1.41 -13.37 -2.03
CA ALA A 197 -1.43 -12.98 -3.44
C ALA A 197 -1.47 -11.46 -3.60
N PRO A 198 -0.85 -10.91 -4.65
CA PRO A 198 -0.95 -9.49 -4.92
C PRO A 198 -2.38 -9.10 -5.34
N ILE A 199 -2.86 -7.97 -4.83
CA ILE A 199 -4.16 -7.39 -5.23
C ILE A 199 -3.93 -6.57 -6.50
N TYR A 200 -4.38 -7.10 -7.63
CA TYR A 200 -4.38 -6.39 -8.91
C TYR A 200 -5.79 -5.88 -9.20
N LEU A 201 -5.94 -4.56 -9.24
CA LEU A 201 -7.22 -3.92 -9.62
C LEU A 201 -7.36 -3.72 -11.13
N ARG A 202 -6.33 -4.07 -11.88
CA ARG A 202 -6.30 -4.03 -13.34
C ARG A 202 -5.66 -5.32 -13.87
N PRO A 203 -6.22 -5.94 -14.92
CA PRO A 203 -5.54 -7.03 -15.60
C PRO A 203 -4.18 -6.59 -16.12
N PRO A 204 -3.19 -7.49 -16.17
CA PRO A 204 -1.89 -7.23 -16.77
C PRO A 204 -2.03 -6.71 -18.21
N ASP A 205 -1.17 -5.78 -18.61
CA ASP A 205 -1.21 -5.21 -19.97
C ASP A 205 -1.12 -6.27 -21.07
N ALA A 206 -0.43 -7.37 -20.81
CA ALA A 206 -0.30 -8.50 -21.75
C ALA A 206 -1.65 -9.16 -22.10
N GLU A 207 -2.65 -9.14 -21.20
CA GLU A 207 -3.98 -9.68 -21.51
C GLU A 207 -4.76 -8.75 -22.44
N ARG A 208 -4.57 -7.44 -22.32
CA ARG A 208 -5.23 -6.45 -23.20
C ARG A 208 -4.69 -6.47 -24.64
N TRP A 209 -3.47 -7.00 -24.86
CA TRP A 209 -2.90 -7.13 -26.21
C TRP A 209 -3.42 -8.37 -26.94
N ARG A 210 -3.86 -9.42 -26.23
CA ARG A 210 -4.50 -10.60 -26.85
C ARG A 210 -5.78 -10.23 -27.58
N ASP A 211 -6.60 -9.35 -27.00
CA ASP A 211 -7.87 -8.90 -27.58
C ASP A 211 -7.69 -7.92 -28.75
N ARG A 212 -6.45 -7.49 -29.03
CA ARG A 212 -6.07 -6.58 -30.11
C ARG A 212 -5.12 -7.21 -31.14
N ASP A 213 -4.87 -8.50 -31.06
CA ASP A 213 -4.02 -9.20 -32.03
C ASP A 213 -4.77 -9.29 -33.37
N PRO A 214 -4.32 -8.55 -34.42
CA PRO A 214 -4.97 -8.56 -35.73
C PRO A 214 -4.94 -9.94 -36.38
N LEU A 215 -4.10 -10.88 -35.91
CA LEU A 215 -3.96 -12.22 -36.44
C LEU A 215 -5.09 -13.17 -35.99
N GLN A 216 -5.84 -12.82 -34.91
CA GLN A 216 -7.02 -13.59 -34.46
C GLN A 216 -8.34 -13.11 -35.06
N ALA A 217 -8.35 -11.98 -35.76
CA ALA A 217 -9.55 -11.44 -36.44
C ALA A 217 -9.71 -11.93 -37.90
N ALA A 218 -8.90 -12.90 -38.34
CA ALA A 218 -8.85 -13.40 -39.72
C ALA A 218 -9.17 -14.91 -39.86
N GLU A 219 -9.95 -15.47 -38.89
CA GLU A 219 -10.57 -16.80 -39.05
C GLU A 219 -12.09 -16.71 -39.12
#